data_b351092055ba6edf112d2322e154bc88
#
_entry.id   b351092055ba6edf112d2322e154bc88
#
_cell.length_a   1.000
_cell.length_b   1.000
_cell.length_c   1.000
_cell.angle_alpha   90.00
_cell.angle_beta   90.00
_cell.angle_gamma   90.00
#
_symmetry.space_group_name_H-M   'P 1'
#
loop_
_entity.id
_entity.type
_entity.pdbx_description
1 polymer ?
#
loop_
_entity_poly.entity_id
_entity_poly.type
_entity_poly.pdbx_seq_one_letter_code
_entity_poly.pdbx_strand_id
1 'polypeptide(L)'
;NGRQWQEILDSVSPKDARQNQIKSRYALLALTETGYLTEYAFRYGLSGLESFLFYDTPDPLCLNFNALFYQCMDMHNAVIQQSYQQGVQSVPGIGFASLRRLADTYLELKDYELARKYLDILAHSTCHGAWVKERLPKLESIKGEEPAYQYDEHKALIADFPHTISSMVDRNVENRKYTDLLLCAYLANEDGDKFLNILRYITPYQYPEGTPLPRLYEEAVILISIVDPSVLQEFVISEQTRARFADYVSMMNTGRGTQALKKYADTYWAYPY
;
A
#
# COMPACT_ATOMS: atom_id res chain seq x y z
N ASN A 1 1.20 12.33 -11.54
CA ASN A 1 0.82 11.14 -10.77
C ASN A 1 0.36 11.50 -9.36
N GLY A 2 1.12 12.26 -8.53
CA GLY A 2 0.65 12.66 -7.19
C GLY A 2 -0.68 13.41 -7.18
N ARG A 3 -0.97 14.22 -8.20
CA ARG A 3 -2.24 14.92 -8.34
C ARG A 3 -3.44 13.98 -8.49
N GLN A 4 -3.29 12.86 -9.18
CA GLN A 4 -4.36 11.89 -9.35
C GLN A 4 -4.71 11.16 -8.04
N TRP A 5 -3.71 10.87 -7.21
CA TRP A 5 -3.93 10.27 -5.89
C TRP A 5 -4.67 11.22 -4.95
N GLN A 6 -4.34 12.50 -4.97
CA GLN A 6 -5.07 13.51 -4.20
C GLN A 6 -6.54 13.63 -4.67
N GLU A 7 -6.81 13.60 -5.96
CA GLU A 7 -8.18 13.63 -6.51
C GLU A 7 -9.01 12.44 -6.02
N ILE A 8 -8.40 11.25 -5.83
CA ILE A 8 -9.08 10.09 -5.22
C ILE A 8 -9.45 10.39 -3.76
N LEU A 9 -8.51 10.89 -2.97
CA LEU A 9 -8.74 11.22 -1.56
C LEU A 9 -9.79 12.33 -1.40
N ASP A 10 -9.82 13.29 -2.30
CA ASP A 10 -10.83 14.36 -2.29
C ASP A 10 -12.24 13.85 -2.67
N SER A 11 -12.32 12.76 -3.47
CA SER A 11 -13.58 12.19 -3.95
C SER A 11 -14.16 11.10 -3.04
N VAL A 12 -13.34 10.48 -2.19
CA VAL A 12 -13.75 9.35 -1.34
C VAL A 12 -13.72 9.78 0.12
N SER A 13 -14.90 9.93 0.75
CA SER A 13 -14.96 10.18 2.18
C SER A 13 -14.60 8.92 3.00
N PRO A 14 -14.09 9.07 4.24
CA PRO A 14 -13.87 7.93 5.15
C PRO A 14 -15.12 7.08 5.39
N LYS A 15 -16.30 7.70 5.39
CA LYS A 15 -17.57 6.99 5.53
C LYS A 15 -17.86 6.11 4.31
N ASP A 16 -17.67 6.65 3.11
CA ASP A 16 -17.87 5.91 1.86
C ASP A 16 -16.90 4.74 1.72
N ALA A 17 -15.63 4.96 2.10
CA ALA A 17 -14.60 3.92 2.08
C ALA A 17 -15.00 2.73 2.98
N ARG A 18 -15.44 2.99 4.21
CA ARG A 18 -15.88 1.92 5.13
C ARG A 18 -17.12 1.14 4.65
N GLN A 19 -17.91 1.73 3.77
CA GLN A 19 -19.13 1.08 3.22
C GLN A 19 -18.87 0.39 1.87
N ASN A 20 -17.73 0.64 1.23
CA ASN A 20 -17.45 0.14 -0.11
C ASN A 20 -15.98 -0.30 -0.23
N GLN A 21 -15.77 -1.60 -0.34
CA GLN A 21 -14.44 -2.20 -0.41
C GLN A 21 -13.57 -1.68 -1.57
N ILE A 22 -14.17 -1.36 -2.72
CA ILE A 22 -13.42 -0.80 -3.86
C ILE A 22 -12.93 0.60 -3.50
N LYS A 23 -13.82 1.46 -2.97
CA LYS A 23 -13.43 2.81 -2.53
C LYS A 23 -12.37 2.77 -1.44
N SER A 24 -12.51 1.86 -0.46
CA SER A 24 -11.50 1.66 0.60
C SER A 24 -10.13 1.36 0.02
N ARG A 25 -10.03 0.37 -0.87
CA ARG A 25 -8.74 -0.05 -1.46
C ARG A 25 -8.08 1.05 -2.30
N TYR A 26 -8.86 1.77 -3.12
CA TYR A 26 -8.32 2.92 -3.86
C TYR A 26 -7.87 4.04 -2.92
N ALA A 27 -8.60 4.32 -1.85
CA ALA A 27 -8.20 5.32 -0.85
C ALA A 27 -6.94 4.88 -0.09
N LEU A 28 -6.84 3.62 0.35
CA LEU A 28 -5.65 3.08 1.00
C LEU A 28 -4.42 3.12 0.09
N LEU A 29 -4.58 2.79 -1.19
CA LEU A 29 -3.50 2.92 -2.17
C LEU A 29 -3.09 4.38 -2.36
N ALA A 30 -4.06 5.30 -2.46
CA ALA A 30 -3.78 6.73 -2.57
C ALA A 30 -3.07 7.28 -1.32
N LEU A 31 -3.46 6.84 -0.11
CA LEU A 31 -2.76 7.18 1.14
C LEU A 31 -1.33 6.65 1.15
N THR A 32 -1.11 5.44 0.64
CA THR A 32 0.24 4.84 0.50
C THR A 32 1.11 5.68 -0.44
N GLU A 33 0.58 6.05 -1.60
CA GLU A 33 1.30 6.81 -2.62
C GLU A 33 1.54 8.28 -2.25
N THR A 34 0.72 8.84 -1.36
CA THR A 34 0.86 10.22 -0.86
C THR A 34 1.60 10.31 0.46
N GLY A 35 1.95 9.17 1.10
CA GLY A 35 2.66 9.13 2.38
C GLY A 35 1.77 9.42 3.61
N TYR A 36 0.44 9.39 3.46
CA TYR A 36 -0.51 9.63 4.54
C TYR A 36 -1.12 8.36 5.14
N LEU A 37 -0.58 7.18 4.80
CA LEU A 37 -1.12 5.91 5.26
C LEU A 37 -1.16 5.82 6.80
N THR A 38 -0.07 6.19 7.46
CA THR A 38 0.05 6.18 8.93
C THR A 38 -0.86 7.16 9.65
N GLU A 39 -1.45 8.12 8.94
CA GLU A 39 -2.36 9.10 9.55
C GLU A 39 -3.83 8.72 9.41
N TYR A 40 -4.19 8.07 8.30
CA TYR A 40 -5.60 7.93 7.93
C TYR A 40 -6.05 6.52 7.61
N ALA A 41 -5.16 5.51 7.54
CA ALA A 41 -5.50 4.16 7.07
C ALA A 41 -6.75 3.57 7.75
N PHE A 42 -6.80 3.61 9.09
CA PHE A 42 -7.92 3.08 9.86
C PHE A 42 -9.23 3.84 9.64
N ARG A 43 -9.17 5.13 9.36
CA ARG A 43 -10.35 5.93 9.02
C ARG A 43 -10.96 5.53 7.68
N TYR A 44 -10.12 5.04 6.74
CA TYR A 44 -10.52 4.59 5.41
C TYR A 44 -10.81 3.09 5.32
N GLY A 45 -10.92 2.40 6.46
CA GLY A 45 -11.40 1.03 6.52
C GLY A 45 -10.31 -0.03 6.40
N LEU A 46 -9.07 0.29 6.80
CA LEU A 46 -8.04 -0.72 7.00
C LEU A 46 -8.48 -1.63 8.16
N SER A 47 -8.66 -2.92 7.90
CA SER A 47 -9.13 -3.92 8.87
C SER A 47 -8.29 -5.20 8.89
N GLY A 48 -7.26 -5.27 8.07
CA GLY A 48 -6.36 -6.40 7.94
C GLY A 48 -5.58 -6.34 6.63
N LEU A 49 -4.74 -7.33 6.40
CA LEU A 49 -3.95 -7.44 5.16
C LEU A 49 -4.80 -7.51 3.90
N GLU A 50 -5.98 -8.13 3.99
CA GLU A 50 -6.94 -8.24 2.91
C GLU A 50 -7.52 -6.89 2.47
N SER A 51 -7.34 -5.83 3.26
CA SER A 51 -7.80 -4.48 2.88
C SER A 51 -6.99 -3.86 1.75
N PHE A 52 -5.80 -4.38 1.45
CA PHE A 52 -4.93 -3.83 0.40
C PHE A 52 -5.14 -4.48 -0.97
N LEU A 53 -5.61 -5.74 -1.03
CA LEU A 53 -5.77 -6.49 -2.26
C LEU A 53 -7.11 -7.23 -2.30
N PHE A 54 -7.54 -7.60 -3.49
CA PHE A 54 -8.66 -8.53 -3.69
C PHE A 54 -8.11 -9.95 -3.82
N TYR A 55 -8.43 -10.81 -2.85
CA TYR A 55 -8.03 -12.20 -2.84
C TYR A 55 -9.11 -13.05 -3.53
N ASP A 56 -8.68 -14.07 -4.27
CA ASP A 56 -9.53 -15.13 -4.86
C ASP A 56 -10.74 -14.62 -5.67
N THR A 57 -10.64 -13.42 -6.24
CA THR A 57 -11.74 -12.83 -6.99
C THR A 57 -11.36 -12.74 -8.46
N PRO A 58 -12.01 -13.52 -9.35
CA PRO A 58 -11.74 -13.49 -10.80
C PRO A 58 -12.37 -12.26 -11.49
N ASP A 59 -12.99 -11.34 -10.74
CA ASP A 59 -13.62 -10.15 -11.31
C ASP A 59 -12.60 -9.23 -11.99
N PRO A 60 -12.83 -8.83 -13.26
CA PRO A 60 -11.90 -7.98 -14.00
C PRO A 60 -11.56 -6.64 -13.33
N LEU A 61 -12.50 -6.04 -12.57
CA LEU A 61 -12.24 -4.79 -11.84
C LEU A 61 -11.29 -5.02 -10.67
N CYS A 62 -11.47 -6.13 -9.95
CA CYS A 62 -10.59 -6.52 -8.86
C CYS A 62 -9.18 -6.82 -9.36
N LEU A 63 -9.06 -7.60 -10.44
CA LEU A 63 -7.78 -7.88 -11.10
C LEU A 63 -7.09 -6.62 -11.62
N ASN A 64 -7.86 -5.68 -12.15
CA ASN A 64 -7.33 -4.38 -12.59
C ASN A 64 -6.79 -3.56 -11.42
N PHE A 65 -7.49 -3.54 -10.29
CA PHE A 65 -7.01 -2.89 -9.08
C PHE A 65 -5.73 -3.55 -8.55
N ASN A 66 -5.71 -4.89 -8.44
CA ASN A 66 -4.52 -5.62 -7.99
C ASN A 66 -3.31 -5.34 -8.88
N ALA A 67 -3.49 -5.33 -10.20
CA ALA A 67 -2.43 -4.98 -11.13
C ALA A 67 -1.93 -3.52 -10.93
N LEU A 68 -2.83 -2.56 -10.65
CA LEU A 68 -2.46 -1.19 -10.31
C LEU A 68 -1.68 -1.14 -8.99
N PHE A 69 -2.14 -1.84 -7.97
CA PHE A 69 -1.46 -1.93 -6.68
C PHE A 69 -0.03 -2.46 -6.85
N TYR A 70 0.13 -3.59 -7.54
CA TYR A 70 1.45 -4.16 -7.81
C TYR A 70 2.34 -3.25 -8.65
N GLN A 71 1.77 -2.49 -9.58
CA GLN A 71 2.50 -1.48 -10.34
C GLN A 71 3.04 -0.37 -9.43
N CYS A 72 2.23 0.10 -8.46
CA CYS A 72 2.66 1.07 -7.47
C CYS A 72 3.75 0.52 -6.51
N MET A 73 3.82 -0.80 -6.37
CA MET A 73 4.81 -1.49 -5.54
C MET A 73 6.02 -1.99 -6.34
N ASP A 74 6.18 -1.61 -7.61
CA ASP A 74 7.26 -2.03 -8.50
C ASP A 74 7.39 -3.56 -8.66
N MET A 75 6.27 -4.28 -8.53
CA MET A 75 6.19 -5.74 -8.59
C MET A 75 5.84 -6.22 -10.01
N HIS A 76 6.75 -6.09 -10.94
CA HIS A 76 6.52 -6.28 -12.38
C HIS A 76 5.91 -7.65 -12.74
N ASN A 77 6.41 -8.74 -12.15
CA ASN A 77 5.89 -10.08 -12.41
C ASN A 77 4.42 -10.23 -12.00
N ALA A 78 4.05 -9.65 -10.85
CA ALA A 78 2.66 -9.66 -10.39
C ALA A 78 1.76 -8.78 -11.28
N VAL A 79 2.26 -7.64 -11.76
CA VAL A 79 1.57 -6.79 -12.75
C VAL A 79 1.26 -7.57 -14.02
N ILE A 80 2.26 -8.27 -14.56
CA ILE A 80 2.11 -9.08 -15.77
C ILE A 80 1.06 -10.18 -15.56
N GLN A 81 1.19 -10.94 -14.45
CA GLN A 81 0.25 -12.00 -14.11
C GLN A 81 -1.19 -11.51 -14.02
N GLN A 82 -1.44 -10.45 -13.24
CA GLN A 82 -2.78 -9.89 -13.06
C GLN A 82 -3.36 -9.33 -14.35
N SER A 83 -2.52 -8.70 -15.19
CA SER A 83 -2.95 -8.15 -16.47
C SER A 83 -3.37 -9.24 -17.47
N TYR A 84 -2.64 -10.35 -17.51
CA TYR A 84 -3.04 -11.52 -18.32
C TYR A 84 -4.29 -12.20 -17.77
N GLN A 85 -4.36 -12.39 -16.48
CA GLN A 85 -5.53 -13.00 -15.83
C GLN A 85 -6.79 -12.18 -16.08
N GLN A 86 -6.71 -10.85 -16.01
CA GLN A 86 -7.79 -9.96 -16.39
C GLN A 86 -8.21 -10.17 -17.85
N GLY A 87 -7.25 -10.30 -18.76
CA GLY A 87 -7.53 -10.57 -20.17
C GLY A 87 -8.28 -11.89 -20.42
N VAL A 88 -7.96 -12.93 -19.66
CA VAL A 88 -8.65 -14.24 -19.74
C VAL A 88 -10.09 -14.15 -19.20
N GLN A 89 -10.30 -13.37 -18.15
CA GLN A 89 -11.63 -13.24 -17.51
C GLN A 89 -12.53 -12.21 -18.20
N SER A 90 -11.98 -11.36 -19.07
CA SER A 90 -12.75 -10.32 -19.75
C SER A 90 -13.30 -10.81 -21.10
N VAL A 91 -14.53 -10.43 -21.41
CA VAL A 91 -15.12 -10.61 -22.76
C VAL A 91 -15.27 -9.23 -23.37
N PRO A 92 -14.69 -8.96 -24.53
CA PRO A 92 -14.16 -9.87 -25.58
C PRO A 92 -12.66 -10.20 -25.50
N GLY A 93 -11.97 -10.06 -24.38
CA GLY A 93 -10.55 -10.35 -24.21
C GLY A 93 -9.80 -9.22 -23.47
N ILE A 94 -8.49 -9.16 -23.67
CA ILE A 94 -7.63 -8.21 -22.96
C ILE A 94 -7.99 -6.74 -23.30
N GLY A 95 -8.32 -5.96 -22.27
CA GLY A 95 -8.69 -4.57 -22.42
C GLY A 95 -7.48 -3.64 -22.63
N PHE A 96 -7.75 -2.44 -23.19
CA PHE A 96 -6.69 -1.43 -23.45
C PHE A 96 -5.91 -1.01 -22.21
N ALA A 97 -6.55 -0.98 -21.03
CA ALA A 97 -5.88 -0.66 -19.77
C ALA A 97 -4.79 -1.69 -19.45
N SER A 98 -5.09 -2.99 -19.60
CA SER A 98 -4.11 -4.07 -19.40
C SER A 98 -3.01 -4.05 -20.45
N LEU A 99 -3.35 -3.80 -21.73
CA LEU A 99 -2.35 -3.68 -22.80
C LEU A 99 -1.37 -2.53 -22.55
N ARG A 100 -1.86 -1.37 -22.12
CA ARG A 100 -1.00 -0.23 -21.76
C ARG A 100 -0.09 -0.56 -20.59
N ARG A 101 -0.64 -1.21 -19.57
CA ARG A 101 0.13 -1.62 -18.39
C ARG A 101 1.22 -2.63 -18.76
N LEU A 102 0.90 -3.63 -19.59
CA LEU A 102 1.89 -4.57 -20.09
C LEU A 102 2.97 -3.86 -20.91
N ALA A 103 2.61 -2.93 -21.80
CA ALA A 103 3.61 -2.17 -22.56
C ALA A 103 4.54 -1.37 -21.64
N ASP A 104 4.00 -0.64 -20.67
CA ASP A 104 4.81 0.14 -19.72
C ASP A 104 5.70 -0.79 -18.87
N THR A 105 5.17 -1.92 -18.38
CA THR A 105 5.94 -2.89 -17.57
C THR A 105 7.08 -3.50 -18.37
N TYR A 106 6.87 -3.91 -19.61
CA TYR A 106 7.96 -4.45 -20.44
C TYR A 106 8.99 -3.40 -20.86
N LEU A 107 8.59 -2.12 -20.99
CA LEU A 107 9.56 -1.01 -21.14
C LEU A 107 10.44 -0.83 -19.91
N GLU A 108 9.88 -1.00 -18.71
CA GLU A 108 10.64 -0.94 -17.45
C GLU A 108 11.56 -2.12 -17.27
N LEU A 109 11.12 -3.32 -17.66
CA LEU A 109 11.91 -4.54 -17.70
C LEU A 109 12.93 -4.57 -18.84
N LYS A 110 12.98 -3.55 -19.71
CA LYS A 110 13.86 -3.47 -20.88
C LYS A 110 13.66 -4.61 -21.89
N ASP A 111 12.48 -5.25 -21.87
CA ASP A 111 12.13 -6.27 -22.86
C ASP A 111 11.59 -5.59 -24.12
N TYR A 112 12.50 -5.30 -25.05
CA TYR A 112 12.21 -4.60 -26.28
C TYR A 112 11.12 -5.30 -27.11
N GLU A 113 11.22 -6.63 -27.27
CA GLU A 113 10.31 -7.39 -28.14
C GLU A 113 8.88 -7.43 -27.60
N LEU A 114 8.73 -7.65 -26.30
CA LEU A 114 7.40 -7.65 -25.67
C LEU A 114 6.84 -6.23 -25.55
N ALA A 115 7.65 -5.24 -25.19
CA ALA A 115 7.21 -3.85 -25.17
C ALA A 115 6.71 -3.41 -26.55
N ARG A 116 7.48 -3.67 -27.60
CA ARG A 116 7.12 -3.37 -28.99
C ARG A 116 5.82 -4.03 -29.39
N LYS A 117 5.66 -5.34 -29.11
CA LYS A 117 4.44 -6.10 -29.40
C LYS A 117 3.18 -5.40 -28.87
N TYR A 118 3.19 -4.98 -27.59
CA TYR A 118 2.02 -4.32 -27.01
C TYR A 118 1.82 -2.89 -27.49
N LEU A 119 2.89 -2.15 -27.77
CA LEU A 119 2.80 -0.83 -28.39
C LEU A 119 2.25 -0.91 -29.80
N ASP A 120 2.66 -1.90 -30.59
CA ASP A 120 2.13 -2.10 -31.95
C ASP A 120 0.63 -2.42 -31.94
N ILE A 121 0.16 -3.29 -31.00
CA ILE A 121 -1.27 -3.55 -30.82
C ILE A 121 -2.04 -2.25 -30.51
N LEU A 122 -1.51 -1.45 -29.59
CA LEU A 122 -2.14 -0.19 -29.17
C LEU A 122 -2.10 0.87 -30.27
N ALA A 123 -1.07 0.87 -31.14
CA ALA A 123 -0.94 1.81 -32.25
C ALA A 123 -2.07 1.66 -33.30
N HIS A 124 -2.63 0.45 -33.44
CA HIS A 124 -3.78 0.21 -34.32
C HIS A 124 -5.11 0.75 -33.76
N SER A 125 -5.12 1.21 -32.50
CA SER A 125 -6.30 1.84 -31.92
C SER A 125 -6.36 3.33 -32.22
N THR A 126 -7.52 3.83 -32.64
CA THR A 126 -7.75 5.24 -32.92
C THR A 126 -7.53 6.15 -31.70
N CYS A 127 -7.69 5.64 -30.49
CA CYS A 127 -7.63 6.42 -29.24
C CYS A 127 -6.26 6.41 -28.57
N HIS A 128 -5.33 5.51 -28.94
CA HIS A 128 -4.07 5.31 -28.20
C HIS A 128 -2.82 5.77 -28.97
N GLY A 129 -2.95 6.27 -30.18
CA GLY A 129 -1.80 6.66 -31.01
C GLY A 129 -0.90 7.75 -30.38
N ALA A 130 -1.49 8.74 -29.70
CA ALA A 130 -0.73 9.77 -28.98
C ALA A 130 0.05 9.16 -27.80
N TRP A 131 -0.59 8.31 -27.02
CA TRP A 131 0.00 7.62 -25.89
C TRP A 131 1.17 6.70 -26.32
N VAL A 132 1.04 6.01 -27.46
CA VAL A 132 2.12 5.17 -28.02
C VAL A 132 3.30 6.04 -28.47
N LYS A 133 3.04 7.16 -29.17
CA LYS A 133 4.10 8.07 -29.64
C LYS A 133 5.00 8.59 -28.51
N GLU A 134 4.43 8.84 -27.33
CA GLU A 134 5.21 9.26 -26.15
C GLU A 134 6.19 8.19 -25.68
N ARG A 135 5.94 6.92 -25.98
CA ARG A 135 6.72 5.76 -25.50
C ARG A 135 7.75 5.25 -26.50
N LEU A 136 7.62 5.62 -27.76
CA LEU A 136 8.56 5.21 -28.81
C LEU A 136 10.03 5.58 -28.51
N PRO A 137 10.35 6.79 -27.99
CA PRO A 137 11.73 7.12 -27.64
C PRO A 137 12.30 6.20 -26.56
N LYS A 138 11.47 5.82 -25.55
CA LYS A 138 11.88 4.88 -24.51
C LYS A 138 12.06 3.47 -25.08
N LEU A 139 11.19 3.03 -25.99
CA LEU A 139 11.34 1.76 -26.68
C LEU A 139 12.66 1.71 -27.47
N GLU A 140 12.97 2.72 -28.26
CA GLU A 140 14.22 2.74 -29.02
C GLU A 140 15.47 2.81 -28.13
N SER A 141 15.37 3.43 -26.94
CA SER A 141 16.50 3.52 -26.00
C SER A 141 16.88 2.17 -25.40
N ILE A 142 15.95 1.23 -25.29
CA ILE A 142 16.22 -0.12 -24.73
C ILE A 142 16.55 -1.18 -25.80
N LYS A 143 16.62 -0.77 -27.08
CA LYS A 143 16.88 -1.69 -28.17
C LYS A 143 18.28 -2.30 -28.08
N GLY A 144 18.34 -3.61 -27.97
CA GLY A 144 19.59 -4.36 -27.82
C GLY A 144 20.08 -4.47 -26.38
N GLU A 145 19.33 -3.96 -25.41
CA GLU A 145 19.60 -4.25 -23.99
C GLU A 145 19.11 -5.67 -23.63
N GLU A 146 19.75 -6.27 -22.63
CA GLU A 146 19.28 -7.51 -22.04
C GLU A 146 18.06 -7.23 -21.14
N PRO A 147 16.99 -8.03 -21.24
CA PRO A 147 15.82 -7.86 -20.38
C PRO A 147 16.17 -7.98 -18.89
N ALA A 148 15.76 -7.00 -18.11
CA ALA A 148 15.98 -6.93 -16.68
C ALA A 148 14.89 -7.67 -15.89
N TYR A 149 14.65 -8.95 -16.17
CA TYR A 149 13.75 -9.75 -15.38
C TYR A 149 14.33 -9.91 -13.97
N GLN A 150 13.59 -9.41 -12.98
CA GLN A 150 13.90 -9.76 -11.61
C GLN A 150 13.51 -11.24 -11.43
N TYR A 151 14.50 -12.11 -11.40
CA TYR A 151 14.33 -13.46 -10.87
C TYR A 151 14.12 -13.33 -9.36
N ASP A 152 12.90 -13.02 -9.01
CA ASP A 152 12.51 -13.01 -7.63
C ASP A 152 12.15 -14.46 -7.26
N GLU A 153 12.96 -15.08 -6.39
CA GLU A 153 12.63 -16.35 -5.76
C GLU A 153 11.30 -16.26 -4.98
N HIS A 154 10.91 -15.05 -4.63
CA HIS A 154 9.66 -14.71 -4.02
C HIS A 154 8.64 -14.36 -5.11
N LYS A 155 7.97 -15.39 -5.62
CA LYS A 155 6.76 -15.19 -6.42
C LYS A 155 5.79 -14.41 -5.54
N ALA A 156 5.40 -13.23 -5.99
CA ALA A 156 4.34 -12.45 -5.36
C ALA A 156 3.00 -13.18 -5.54
N LEU A 157 2.79 -14.22 -4.74
CA LEU A 157 1.50 -14.85 -4.59
C LEU A 157 0.67 -13.95 -3.69
N ILE A 158 -0.55 -13.66 -4.08
CA ILE A 158 -1.50 -12.88 -3.26
C ILE A 158 -1.59 -13.44 -1.84
N ALA A 159 -1.57 -14.77 -1.70
CA ALA A 159 -1.59 -15.47 -0.42
C ALA A 159 -0.34 -15.21 0.47
N ASP A 160 0.74 -14.67 -0.10
CA ASP A 160 2.02 -14.45 0.60
C ASP A 160 2.42 -12.96 0.64
N PHE A 161 1.43 -12.10 0.54
CA PHE A 161 1.62 -10.64 0.51
C PHE A 161 2.47 -10.10 1.67
N PRO A 162 2.26 -10.51 2.95
CA PRO A 162 3.09 -10.03 4.05
C PRO A 162 4.56 -10.41 3.90
N HIS A 163 4.84 -11.63 3.46
CA HIS A 163 6.19 -12.11 3.24
C HIS A 163 6.86 -11.35 2.08
N THR A 164 6.12 -11.10 1.02
CA THR A 164 6.61 -10.33 -0.13
C THR A 164 6.96 -8.90 0.26
N ILE A 165 6.09 -8.20 1.00
CA ILE A 165 6.37 -6.83 1.47
C ILE A 165 7.52 -6.82 2.48
N SER A 166 7.62 -7.80 3.37
CA SER A 166 8.77 -7.95 4.27
C SER A 166 10.08 -8.05 3.51
N SER A 167 10.12 -8.88 2.45
CA SER A 167 11.31 -8.98 1.59
C SER A 167 11.67 -7.66 0.88
N MET A 168 10.67 -6.85 0.52
CA MET A 168 10.90 -5.51 -0.06
C MET A 168 11.46 -4.53 0.98
N VAL A 169 10.99 -4.61 2.22
CA VAL A 169 11.55 -3.85 3.35
C VAL A 169 13.02 -4.23 3.58
N ASP A 170 13.33 -5.53 3.59
CA ASP A 170 14.71 -6.02 3.78
C ASP A 170 15.67 -5.53 2.68
N ARG A 171 15.19 -5.42 1.44
CA ARG A 171 15.98 -4.92 0.31
C ARG A 171 16.17 -3.40 0.31
N ASN A 172 15.21 -2.67 0.82
CA ASN A 172 15.24 -1.22 0.86
C ASN A 172 14.56 -0.70 2.14
N VAL A 173 15.28 -0.85 3.25
CA VAL A 173 14.82 -0.46 4.59
C VAL A 173 14.50 1.04 4.72
N GLU A 174 15.04 1.89 3.84
CA GLU A 174 14.79 3.33 3.82
C GLU A 174 13.46 3.70 3.12
N ASN A 175 12.87 2.78 2.37
CA ASN A 175 11.63 3.03 1.65
C ASN A 175 10.42 2.98 2.59
N ARG A 176 10.00 4.15 3.06
CA ARG A 176 8.86 4.30 3.97
C ARG A 176 7.55 3.74 3.42
N LYS A 177 7.34 3.74 2.12
CA LYS A 177 6.12 3.19 1.52
C LYS A 177 5.92 1.72 1.87
N TYR A 178 6.95 0.89 1.76
CA TYR A 178 6.87 -0.54 2.08
C TYR A 178 6.77 -0.78 3.58
N THR A 179 7.53 -0.03 4.38
CA THR A 179 7.50 -0.17 5.83
C THR A 179 6.17 0.27 6.43
N ASP A 180 5.63 1.41 5.99
CA ASP A 180 4.33 1.90 6.45
C ASP A 180 3.19 0.94 6.06
N LEU A 181 3.25 0.37 4.85
CA LEU A 181 2.29 -0.64 4.41
C LEU A 181 2.32 -1.89 5.30
N LEU A 182 3.53 -2.42 5.57
CA LEU A 182 3.72 -3.62 6.39
C LEU A 182 3.31 -3.39 7.84
N LEU A 183 3.75 -2.28 8.44
CA LEU A 183 3.43 -1.95 9.83
C LEU A 183 1.94 -1.68 10.03
N CYS A 184 1.31 -0.92 9.14
CA CYS A 184 -0.14 -0.71 9.19
C CYS A 184 -0.92 -2.03 9.04
N ALA A 185 -0.43 -2.95 8.20
CA ALA A 185 -1.04 -4.25 8.03
C ALA A 185 -0.94 -5.11 9.30
N TYR A 186 0.21 -5.13 9.97
CA TYR A 186 0.37 -5.83 11.25
C TYR A 186 -0.50 -5.22 12.36
N LEU A 187 -0.60 -3.89 12.42
CA LEU A 187 -1.50 -3.23 13.37
C LEU A 187 -2.96 -3.55 13.11
N ALA A 188 -3.37 -3.63 11.85
CA ALA A 188 -4.74 -4.00 11.48
C ALA A 188 -5.08 -5.46 11.81
N ASN A 189 -4.08 -6.34 11.84
CA ASN A 189 -4.21 -7.74 12.26
C ASN A 189 -3.98 -7.94 13.78
N GLU A 190 -3.80 -6.85 14.54
CA GLU A 190 -3.50 -6.90 15.97
C GLU A 190 -2.23 -7.71 16.31
N ASP A 191 -1.28 -7.82 15.36
CA ASP A 191 -0.03 -8.55 15.51
C ASP A 191 1.08 -7.61 16.06
N GLY A 192 0.96 -7.29 17.36
CA GLY A 192 1.88 -6.37 18.06
C GLY A 192 3.33 -6.85 18.05
N ASP A 193 3.57 -8.16 18.13
CA ASP A 193 4.93 -8.72 18.13
C ASP A 193 5.63 -8.50 16.79
N LYS A 194 4.97 -8.80 15.68
CA LYS A 194 5.53 -8.54 14.36
C LYS A 194 5.69 -7.04 14.07
N PHE A 195 4.71 -6.23 14.50
CA PHE A 195 4.82 -4.79 14.43
C PHE A 195 6.08 -4.28 15.15
N LEU A 196 6.30 -4.66 16.40
CA LEU A 196 7.48 -4.24 17.17
C LEU A 196 8.79 -4.73 16.55
N ASN A 197 8.84 -5.97 16.09
CA ASN A 197 10.04 -6.53 15.47
C ASN A 197 10.45 -5.72 14.23
N ILE A 198 9.52 -5.40 13.35
CA ILE A 198 9.80 -4.58 12.17
C ILE A 198 10.12 -3.14 12.58
N LEU A 199 9.39 -2.56 13.53
CA LEU A 199 9.64 -1.19 13.99
C LEU A 199 11.06 -1.06 14.57
N ARG A 200 11.52 -2.01 15.41
CA ARG A 200 12.89 -2.07 15.92
C ARG A 200 13.92 -2.13 14.79
N TYR A 201 13.64 -2.96 13.79
CA TYR A 201 14.54 -3.13 12.65
C TYR A 201 14.70 -1.85 11.83
N ILE A 202 13.61 -1.12 11.55
CA ILE A 202 13.64 0.07 10.69
C ILE A 202 14.02 1.35 11.41
N THR A 203 13.83 1.42 12.73
CA THR A 203 14.03 2.65 13.52
C THR A 203 15.41 3.29 13.29
N PRO A 204 16.54 2.56 13.30
CA PRO A 204 17.85 3.15 13.08
C PRO A 204 18.03 3.81 11.70
N TYR A 205 17.26 3.39 10.71
CA TYR A 205 17.35 3.87 9.33
C TYR A 205 16.39 5.02 9.03
N GLN A 206 15.16 4.92 9.54
CA GLN A 206 14.08 5.85 9.18
C GLN A 206 13.80 6.90 10.25
N TYR A 207 14.11 6.59 11.50
CA TYR A 207 13.86 7.45 12.67
C TYR A 207 15.13 7.61 13.51
N PRO A 208 16.13 8.40 13.03
CA PRO A 208 17.38 8.61 13.77
C PRO A 208 17.10 9.19 15.15
N GLU A 209 18.07 9.06 16.06
CA GLU A 209 17.96 9.43 17.46
C GLU A 209 17.34 10.82 17.65
N GLY A 210 16.32 10.90 18.48
CA GLY A 210 15.57 12.14 18.73
C GLY A 210 14.43 12.43 17.75
N THR A 211 14.26 11.63 16.68
CA THR A 211 13.14 11.80 15.75
C THR A 211 11.90 11.07 16.27
N PRO A 212 10.75 11.76 16.43
CA PRO A 212 9.52 11.10 16.86
C PRO A 212 9.01 10.14 15.79
N LEU A 213 8.39 9.05 16.24
CA LEU A 213 7.67 8.13 15.35
C LEU A 213 6.42 8.81 14.76
N PRO A 214 5.88 8.33 13.63
CA PRO A 214 4.53 8.66 13.21
C PRO A 214 3.52 8.44 14.34
N ARG A 215 2.54 9.32 14.46
CA ARG A 215 1.54 9.28 15.55
C ARG A 215 0.92 7.90 15.73
N LEU A 216 0.54 7.21 14.65
CA LEU A 216 -0.02 5.87 14.71
C LEU A 216 0.91 4.87 15.41
N TYR A 217 2.21 4.95 15.12
CA TYR A 217 3.19 4.03 15.73
C TYR A 217 3.41 4.34 17.21
N GLU A 218 3.44 5.64 17.57
CA GLU A 218 3.48 6.06 18.98
C GLU A 218 2.25 5.53 19.74
N GLU A 219 1.07 5.66 19.13
CA GLU A 219 -0.20 5.18 19.70
C GLU A 219 -0.18 3.65 19.90
N ALA A 220 0.33 2.90 18.92
CA ALA A 220 0.46 1.44 19.01
C ALA A 220 1.47 1.02 20.07
N VAL A 221 2.64 1.67 20.13
CA VAL A 221 3.68 1.41 21.14
C VAL A 221 3.13 1.64 22.57
N ILE A 222 2.38 2.73 22.78
CA ILE A 222 1.73 2.99 24.09
C ILE A 222 0.73 1.88 24.43
N LEU A 223 -0.08 1.44 23.49
CA LEU A 223 -1.06 0.38 23.73
C LEU A 223 -0.36 -0.96 24.11
N ILE A 224 0.68 -1.32 23.37
CA ILE A 224 1.47 -2.53 23.64
C ILE A 224 2.18 -2.42 25.01
N SER A 225 2.62 -1.23 25.41
CA SER A 225 3.30 -1.00 26.68
C SER A 225 2.42 -1.25 27.92
N ILE A 226 1.12 -1.39 27.77
CA ILE A 226 0.23 -1.81 28.87
C ILE A 226 0.57 -3.25 29.30
N VAL A 227 0.97 -4.09 28.34
CA VAL A 227 1.35 -5.49 28.60
C VAL A 227 2.86 -5.60 28.87
N ASP A 228 3.67 -4.88 28.08
CA ASP A 228 5.13 -4.85 28.23
C ASP A 228 5.66 -3.41 28.38
N PRO A 229 5.78 -2.90 29.62
CA PRO A 229 6.25 -1.52 29.86
C PRO A 229 7.69 -1.25 29.38
N SER A 230 8.51 -2.27 29.10
CA SER A 230 9.89 -2.10 28.66
C SER A 230 9.97 -1.46 27.28
N VAL A 231 8.97 -1.66 26.44
CA VAL A 231 8.89 -1.11 25.07
C VAL A 231 8.95 0.43 25.05
N LEU A 232 8.47 1.11 26.10
CA LEU A 232 8.54 2.58 26.21
C LEU A 232 9.98 3.12 26.37
N GLN A 233 10.94 2.27 26.70
CA GLN A 233 12.36 2.66 26.80
C GLN A 233 13.06 2.58 25.44
N GLU A 234 12.47 1.90 24.47
CA GLU A 234 13.06 1.66 23.16
C GLU A 234 12.74 2.78 22.16
N PHE A 235 11.61 3.48 22.35
CA PHE A 235 11.09 4.44 21.39
C PHE A 235 10.81 5.81 22.00
N VAL A 236 11.06 6.88 21.24
CA VAL A 236 10.71 8.23 21.61
C VAL A 236 9.24 8.47 21.33
N ILE A 237 8.45 8.66 22.40
CA ILE A 237 7.02 8.97 22.29
C ILE A 237 6.79 10.43 22.65
N SER A 238 6.10 11.16 21.79
CA SER A 238 5.80 12.58 21.99
C SER A 238 4.93 12.80 23.23
N GLU A 239 5.15 13.93 23.92
CA GLU A 239 4.32 14.29 25.07
C GLU A 239 2.85 14.50 24.67
N GLN A 240 2.60 14.94 23.44
CA GLN A 240 1.24 15.10 22.91
C GLN A 240 0.50 13.76 22.87
N THR A 241 1.11 12.69 22.35
CA THR A 241 0.50 11.37 22.29
C THR A 241 0.31 10.79 23.70
N ARG A 242 1.28 10.97 24.60
CA ARG A 242 1.15 10.57 26.01
C ARG A 242 -0.02 11.25 26.72
N ALA A 243 -0.14 12.58 26.54
CA ALA A 243 -1.22 13.36 27.16
C ALA A 243 -2.61 12.95 26.59
N ARG A 244 -2.71 12.72 25.27
CA ARG A 244 -3.95 12.21 24.63
C ARG A 244 -4.35 10.85 25.18
N PHE A 245 -3.40 9.94 25.35
CA PHE A 245 -3.68 8.61 25.92
C PHE A 245 -4.08 8.68 27.38
N ALA A 246 -3.42 9.50 28.19
CA ALA A 246 -3.77 9.70 29.60
C ALA A 246 -5.20 10.25 29.78
N ASP A 247 -5.61 11.21 28.93
CA ASP A 247 -6.98 11.73 28.94
C ASP A 247 -7.98 10.66 28.49
N TYR A 248 -7.68 9.89 27.43
CA TYR A 248 -8.50 8.76 26.98
C TYR A 248 -8.75 7.75 28.11
N VAL A 249 -7.69 7.30 28.78
CA VAL A 249 -7.78 6.34 29.91
C VAL A 249 -8.57 6.95 31.07
N SER A 250 -8.36 8.22 31.40
CA SER A 250 -9.11 8.94 32.44
C SER A 250 -10.61 8.96 32.11
N MET A 251 -10.97 9.25 30.86
CA MET A 251 -12.37 9.23 30.44
C MET A 251 -12.99 7.82 30.49
N MET A 252 -12.25 6.80 30.10
CA MET A 252 -12.69 5.40 30.19
C MET A 252 -12.98 5.01 31.64
N ASN A 253 -12.06 5.30 32.56
CA ASN A 253 -12.16 4.98 33.97
C ASN A 253 -13.24 5.76 34.71
N THR A 254 -13.65 6.92 34.20
CA THR A 254 -14.72 7.76 34.82
C THR A 254 -16.12 7.51 34.24
N GLY A 255 -16.31 6.39 33.52
CA GLY A 255 -17.59 6.01 32.95
C GLY A 255 -18.01 6.83 31.73
N ARG A 256 -17.11 7.63 31.15
CA ARG A 256 -17.33 8.43 29.94
C ARG A 256 -16.84 7.74 28.65
N GLY A 257 -16.86 6.40 28.63
CA GLY A 257 -16.32 5.59 27.54
C GLY A 257 -16.85 5.96 26.15
N THR A 258 -18.17 6.14 26.00
CA THR A 258 -18.77 6.56 24.70
C THR A 258 -18.26 7.93 24.25
N GLN A 259 -18.02 8.86 25.18
CA GLN A 259 -17.46 10.17 24.85
C GLN A 259 -15.97 10.08 24.49
N ALA A 260 -15.23 9.22 25.19
CA ALA A 260 -13.82 8.94 24.88
C ALA A 260 -13.66 8.36 23.47
N LEU A 261 -14.44 7.35 23.11
CA LEU A 261 -14.42 6.75 21.76
C LEU A 261 -14.77 7.76 20.66
N LYS A 262 -15.71 8.67 20.90
CA LYS A 262 -16.03 9.74 19.93
C LYS A 262 -14.90 10.77 19.83
N LYS A 263 -14.33 11.19 20.96
CA LYS A 263 -13.27 12.22 21.01
C LYS A 263 -11.98 11.73 20.35
N TYR A 264 -11.66 10.46 20.52
CA TYR A 264 -10.44 9.81 20.07
C TYR A 264 -10.64 8.85 18.90
N ALA A 265 -11.76 8.97 18.16
CA ALA A 265 -12.07 8.13 16.99
C ALA A 265 -11.02 8.14 15.86
N ASP A 266 -10.07 9.09 15.93
CA ASP A 266 -8.93 9.20 15.02
C ASP A 266 -7.66 8.49 15.51
N THR A 267 -7.72 7.78 16.64
CA THR A 267 -6.58 7.11 17.27
C THR A 267 -6.66 5.59 17.14
N TYR A 268 -5.50 4.94 17.22
CA TYR A 268 -5.42 3.49 17.15
C TYR A 268 -6.08 2.79 18.33
N TRP A 269 -6.00 3.35 19.55
CA TRP A 269 -6.65 2.76 20.75
C TRP A 269 -8.18 2.82 20.77
N ALA A 270 -8.80 3.64 19.91
CA ALA A 270 -10.25 3.67 19.74
C ALA A 270 -10.74 2.83 18.54
N TYR A 271 -9.81 2.28 17.76
CA TYR A 271 -10.12 1.56 16.51
C TYR A 271 -10.90 0.24 16.71
N PRO A 272 -10.64 -0.60 17.73
CA PRO A 272 -11.34 -1.87 17.89
C PRO A 272 -12.82 -1.74 18.31
N TYR A 273 -13.33 -0.53 18.48
CA TYR A 273 -14.69 -0.21 18.94
C TYR A 273 -15.39 0.70 17.92
#